data_b03479e8285dd159948a9f38d1cff68e
#
_entry.id   b03479e8285dd159948a9f38d1cff68e
#
_cell.length_a   1.000
_cell.length_b   1.000
_cell.length_c   1.000
_cell.angle_alpha   90.00
_cell.angle_beta   90.00
_cell.angle_gamma   90.00
#
_symmetry.space_group_name_H-M   'P 1'
#
loop_
_entity.id
_entity.type
_entity.pdbx_description
1 polymer ?
#
loop_
_entity_poly.entity_id
_entity_poly.type
_entity_poly.pdbx_seq_one_letter_code
_entity_poly.pdbx_strand_id
1 'polypeptide(L)'
;MEQKLLIYNTLTRTKERFTPLHAPNVGMYVCGPTVYGDPHLGHARPAITFDILFRYLKHLGYKVRYVRNITDVGHLEHDADEGDDKIEKKARLEQLEPMEIAQYYTNRYHDAMEALNVLPPSIEPHATGHIIEQEKLVQEILDNGYAYESNGSIYFDIEKYNKDHKYGILSGRNLENVINESRELAGIGEKKYQADFALWKKASPEHIMRWPSPWSDGFPGWHCECTAMGRKYLGSHFDIHGGGMDLIFPHHECEIAQAVASQGDQMVHYWMHNNMITINGQKMGKSLGNFITLEQFFTGNHDSLEQAYSPMTIRFFILSAHYRSTVDFSNDALKASQKGLERLMNGLNDLERVPVAKQSDDQVKKFVSELRQRCYDAMNDDFQTQLVISYLFEACHVINTALDHTANISAEDLKELSDTMHLFTFDLLGLKSEKGANNDAREEAYGKVVDMVLNLRAKAKADKDWATSDQIRDALAEAGFEVKDTKDGVTWKLNK
;
A
#
# COMPACT_ATOMS: atom_id res chain seq x y z
N MET A 1 -17.78 -20.56 -13.13
CA MET A 1 -18.50 -20.00 -11.97
C MET A 1 -19.02 -18.64 -12.34
N GLU A 2 -20.25 -18.33 -12.09
CA GLU A 2 -20.80 -16.98 -12.25
C GLU A 2 -20.11 -16.07 -11.23
N GLN A 3 -19.32 -15.09 -11.71
CA GLN A 3 -18.55 -14.24 -10.81
C GLN A 3 -19.50 -13.33 -10.03
N LYS A 4 -19.48 -13.47 -8.70
CA LYS A 4 -20.38 -12.75 -7.79
C LYS A 4 -19.67 -11.58 -7.08
N LEU A 5 -18.57 -11.06 -7.65
CA LEU A 5 -17.81 -9.99 -7.03
C LEU A 5 -18.66 -8.73 -6.90
N LEU A 6 -18.80 -8.25 -5.68
CA LEU A 6 -19.38 -6.97 -5.32
C LEU A 6 -18.27 -6.00 -4.97
N ILE A 7 -18.37 -4.77 -5.46
CA ILE A 7 -17.43 -3.67 -5.15
C ILE A 7 -18.27 -2.48 -4.65
N TYR A 8 -17.86 -1.89 -3.55
CA TYR A 8 -18.47 -0.65 -3.09
C TYR A 8 -18.03 0.51 -3.97
N ASN A 9 -18.99 1.11 -4.66
CA ASN A 9 -18.75 2.27 -5.51
C ASN A 9 -19.02 3.56 -4.71
N THR A 10 -17.99 4.37 -4.50
CA THR A 10 -18.11 5.63 -3.75
C THR A 10 -19.07 6.62 -4.41
N LEU A 11 -19.18 6.59 -5.74
CA LEU A 11 -20.06 7.48 -6.50
C LEU A 11 -21.53 7.21 -6.19
N THR A 12 -21.95 5.94 -6.18
CA THR A 12 -23.32 5.52 -5.91
C THR A 12 -23.58 5.23 -4.44
N ARG A 13 -22.50 5.07 -3.64
CA ARG A 13 -22.54 4.72 -2.20
C ARG A 13 -23.18 3.36 -1.91
N THR A 14 -23.11 2.46 -2.88
CA THR A 14 -23.66 1.10 -2.78
C THR A 14 -22.63 0.06 -3.20
N LYS A 15 -22.83 -1.18 -2.73
CA LYS A 15 -22.12 -2.34 -3.29
C LYS A 15 -22.81 -2.72 -4.62
N GLU A 16 -22.02 -2.78 -5.66
CA GLU A 16 -22.47 -3.11 -7.01
C GLU A 16 -21.78 -4.37 -7.51
N ARG A 17 -22.49 -5.15 -8.33
CA ARG A 17 -21.87 -6.28 -9.01
C ARG A 17 -20.82 -5.78 -9.99
N PHE A 18 -19.60 -6.25 -9.83
CA PHE A 18 -18.52 -5.88 -10.74
C PHE A 18 -18.77 -6.46 -12.13
N THR A 19 -18.90 -5.57 -13.10
CA THR A 19 -19.05 -5.91 -14.52
C THR A 19 -18.05 -5.07 -15.31
N PRO A 20 -16.96 -5.66 -15.81
CA PRO A 20 -15.98 -4.89 -16.58
C PRO A 20 -16.55 -4.42 -17.90
N LEU A 21 -16.13 -3.23 -18.35
CA LEU A 21 -16.54 -2.62 -19.61
C LEU A 21 -16.17 -3.51 -20.82
N HIS A 22 -15.04 -4.20 -20.74
CA HIS A 22 -14.48 -4.99 -21.85
C HIS A 22 -13.92 -6.34 -21.39
N ALA A 23 -14.79 -7.19 -20.80
CA ALA A 23 -14.37 -8.51 -20.31
C ALA A 23 -13.60 -9.31 -21.39
N PRO A 24 -12.51 -10.02 -21.06
CA PRO A 24 -11.95 -10.19 -19.72
C PRO A 24 -10.99 -9.08 -19.29
N ASN A 25 -10.85 -7.99 -20.07
CA ASN A 25 -9.93 -6.89 -19.77
C ASN A 25 -10.55 -5.95 -18.74
N VAL A 26 -9.71 -5.50 -17.80
CA VAL A 26 -10.07 -4.54 -16.75
C VAL A 26 -9.04 -3.42 -16.74
N GLY A 27 -9.48 -2.17 -16.84
CA GLY A 27 -8.68 -0.99 -16.65
C GLY A 27 -8.76 -0.51 -15.20
N MET A 28 -7.63 -0.40 -14.52
CA MET A 28 -7.55 0.07 -13.14
C MET A 28 -6.51 1.18 -13.02
N TYR A 29 -6.92 2.36 -12.53
CA TYR A 29 -6.04 3.47 -12.19
C TYR A 29 -6.04 3.71 -10.68
N VAL A 30 -4.88 3.93 -10.10
CA VAL A 30 -4.75 4.30 -8.68
C VAL A 30 -3.81 5.48 -8.55
N CYS A 31 -4.23 6.51 -7.83
CA CYS A 31 -3.36 7.65 -7.54
C CYS A 31 -2.12 7.19 -6.78
N GLY A 32 -0.96 7.56 -7.30
CA GLY A 32 0.34 7.24 -6.73
C GLY A 32 0.86 8.30 -5.76
N PRO A 33 2.10 8.15 -5.28
CA PRO A 33 2.69 9.08 -4.34
C PRO A 33 3.19 10.36 -5.00
N THR A 34 3.21 11.46 -4.23
CA THR A 34 4.06 12.62 -4.53
C THR A 34 5.44 12.37 -3.92
N VAL A 35 6.47 12.36 -4.77
CA VAL A 35 7.80 11.86 -4.40
C VAL A 35 8.72 12.98 -3.88
N TYR A 36 8.39 13.54 -2.71
CA TYR A 36 9.17 14.55 -2.00
C TYR A 36 9.64 14.13 -0.60
N GLY A 37 9.31 12.91 -0.18
CA GLY A 37 9.65 12.38 1.14
C GLY A 37 9.45 10.88 1.24
N ASP A 38 9.97 10.32 2.33
CA ASP A 38 9.90 8.89 2.58
C ASP A 38 8.45 8.37 2.69
N PRO A 39 8.19 7.15 2.17
CA PRO A 39 6.89 6.53 2.27
C PRO A 39 6.52 6.22 3.73
N HIS A 40 5.23 6.33 4.03
CA HIS A 40 4.66 6.13 5.36
C HIS A 40 3.39 5.25 5.28
N LEU A 41 2.75 4.98 6.42
CA LEU A 41 1.53 4.13 6.47
C LEU A 41 0.40 4.64 5.56
N GLY A 42 0.29 5.95 5.36
CA GLY A 42 -0.68 6.54 4.43
C GLY A 42 -0.45 6.13 2.97
N HIS A 43 0.80 5.82 2.57
CA HIS A 43 1.13 5.25 1.26
C HIS A 43 0.96 3.72 1.24
N ALA A 44 1.29 3.04 2.34
CA ALA A 44 1.16 1.59 2.43
C ALA A 44 -0.30 1.13 2.33
N ARG A 45 -1.24 1.88 2.94
CA ARG A 45 -2.64 1.49 2.96
C ARG A 45 -3.29 1.38 1.58
N PRO A 46 -3.30 2.42 0.73
CA PRO A 46 -3.81 2.29 -0.62
C PRO A 46 -3.03 1.26 -1.43
N ALA A 47 -1.69 1.23 -1.33
CA ALA A 47 -0.87 0.28 -2.05
C ALA A 47 -1.27 -1.17 -1.76
N ILE A 48 -1.42 -1.55 -0.48
CA ILE A 48 -1.85 -2.90 -0.09
C ILE A 48 -3.31 -3.15 -0.47
N THR A 49 -4.20 -2.18 -0.28
CA THR A 49 -5.63 -2.33 -0.65
C THR A 49 -5.79 -2.65 -2.13
N PHE A 50 -5.16 -1.88 -3.00
CA PHE A 50 -5.26 -2.09 -4.45
C PHE A 50 -4.39 -3.24 -4.96
N ASP A 51 -3.36 -3.67 -4.22
CA ASP A 51 -2.65 -4.92 -4.47
C ASP A 51 -3.57 -6.14 -4.26
N ILE A 52 -4.39 -6.15 -3.19
CA ILE A 52 -5.40 -7.21 -2.98
C ILE A 52 -6.41 -7.24 -4.12
N LEU A 53 -6.92 -6.09 -4.53
CA LEU A 53 -7.84 -5.99 -5.67
C LEU A 53 -7.19 -6.54 -6.95
N PHE A 54 -5.95 -6.11 -7.24
CA PHE A 54 -5.22 -6.54 -8.43
C PHE A 54 -4.95 -8.05 -8.43
N ARG A 55 -4.48 -8.62 -7.30
CA ARG A 55 -4.28 -10.07 -7.14
C ARG A 55 -5.58 -10.84 -7.34
N TYR A 56 -6.66 -10.40 -6.70
CA TYR A 56 -7.93 -11.09 -6.74
C TYR A 56 -8.58 -11.05 -8.13
N LEU A 57 -8.58 -9.90 -8.81
CA LEU A 57 -9.05 -9.81 -10.19
C LEU A 57 -8.26 -10.72 -11.15
N LYS A 58 -6.93 -10.77 -11.02
CA LYS A 58 -6.09 -11.70 -11.80
C LYS A 58 -6.44 -13.16 -11.50
N HIS A 59 -6.63 -13.49 -10.23
CA HIS A 59 -7.04 -14.83 -9.80
C HIS A 59 -8.40 -15.24 -10.38
N LEU A 60 -9.35 -14.32 -10.47
CA LEU A 60 -10.63 -14.55 -11.13
C LEU A 60 -10.56 -14.67 -12.67
N GLY A 61 -9.37 -14.54 -13.24
CA GLY A 61 -9.11 -14.71 -14.67
C GLY A 61 -9.21 -13.42 -15.50
N TYR A 62 -9.34 -12.25 -14.87
CA TYR A 62 -9.31 -10.98 -15.59
C TYR A 62 -7.89 -10.60 -16.03
N LYS A 63 -7.80 -9.91 -17.17
CA LYS A 63 -6.58 -9.31 -17.69
C LYS A 63 -6.55 -7.85 -17.25
N VAL A 64 -5.91 -7.57 -16.12
CA VAL A 64 -5.91 -6.25 -15.51
C VAL A 64 -4.75 -5.42 -16.04
N ARG A 65 -5.05 -4.25 -16.63
CA ARG A 65 -4.08 -3.18 -16.88
C ARG A 65 -4.15 -2.22 -15.71
N TYR A 66 -3.18 -2.33 -14.82
CA TYR A 66 -3.05 -1.51 -13.62
C TYR A 66 -2.09 -0.35 -13.89
N VAL A 67 -2.57 0.88 -13.78
CA VAL A 67 -1.81 2.13 -13.90
C VAL A 67 -1.75 2.80 -12.53
N ARG A 68 -0.55 3.18 -12.09
CA ARG A 68 -0.33 3.99 -10.89
C ARG A 68 0.72 5.03 -11.22
N ASN A 69 0.38 6.30 -11.05
CA ASN A 69 1.30 7.38 -11.40
C ASN A 69 2.35 7.66 -10.31
N ILE A 70 3.37 8.40 -10.71
CA ILE A 70 4.29 9.12 -9.83
C ILE A 70 4.05 10.62 -10.06
N THR A 71 3.66 11.32 -8.99
CA THR A 71 3.54 12.79 -9.01
C THR A 71 4.90 13.39 -8.70
N ASP A 72 5.57 13.87 -9.74
CA ASP A 72 6.91 14.44 -9.68
C ASP A 72 6.97 15.93 -10.07
N VAL A 73 5.79 16.60 -10.15
CA VAL A 73 5.65 18.05 -10.42
C VAL A 73 4.26 18.56 -10.02
N GLY A 74 4.11 19.83 -9.78
CA GLY A 74 2.82 20.54 -9.75
C GLY A 74 2.00 20.33 -8.47
N HIS A 75 2.51 19.64 -7.47
CA HIS A 75 1.83 19.46 -6.20
C HIS A 75 2.32 20.49 -5.18
N LEU A 76 1.56 21.57 -5.06
CA LEU A 76 1.92 22.68 -4.19
C LEU A 76 1.60 22.40 -2.72
N GLU A 77 2.17 23.19 -1.81
CA GLU A 77 1.92 23.08 -0.38
C GLU A 77 0.43 23.28 -0.04
N HIS A 78 -0.02 22.63 1.01
CA HIS A 78 -1.41 22.67 1.50
C HIS A 78 -2.47 22.20 0.49
N ASP A 79 -2.06 21.48 -0.58
CA ASP A 79 -2.93 21.05 -1.68
C ASP A 79 -3.70 22.23 -2.32
N ALA A 80 -3.08 23.41 -2.29
CA ALA A 80 -3.58 24.67 -2.80
C ALA A 80 -3.05 24.97 -4.22
N ASP A 81 -3.60 26.02 -4.86
CA ASP A 81 -3.11 26.51 -6.16
C ASP A 81 -2.01 27.57 -6.03
N GLU A 82 -1.57 27.86 -4.80
CA GLU A 82 -0.50 28.81 -4.49
C GLU A 82 0.43 28.22 -3.44
N GLY A 83 1.67 28.68 -3.46
CA GLY A 83 2.72 28.20 -2.56
C GLY A 83 3.87 27.54 -3.31
N ASP A 84 4.83 27.04 -2.56
CA ASP A 84 5.98 26.32 -3.12
C ASP A 84 5.57 24.92 -3.61
N ASP A 85 6.11 24.48 -4.74
CA ASP A 85 6.08 23.07 -5.12
C ASP A 85 6.83 22.24 -4.09
N LYS A 86 6.21 21.13 -3.64
CA LYS A 86 6.75 20.29 -2.55
C LYS A 86 8.12 19.72 -2.88
N ILE A 87 8.36 19.36 -4.15
CA ILE A 87 9.63 18.79 -4.63
C ILE A 87 10.68 19.88 -4.75
N GLU A 88 10.35 21.03 -5.37
CA GLU A 88 11.29 22.15 -5.48
C GLU A 88 11.69 22.72 -4.13
N LYS A 89 10.74 22.85 -3.21
CA LYS A 89 11.06 23.28 -1.83
C LYS A 89 12.05 22.33 -1.18
N LYS A 90 11.85 21.04 -1.32
CA LYS A 90 12.76 20.03 -0.80
C LYS A 90 14.12 20.10 -1.47
N ALA A 91 14.16 20.25 -2.78
CA ALA A 91 15.39 20.39 -3.56
C ALA A 91 16.22 21.63 -3.13
N ARG A 92 15.57 22.78 -2.92
CA ARG A 92 16.22 23.98 -2.41
C ARG A 92 16.81 23.79 -1.02
N LEU A 93 16.08 23.09 -0.13
CA LEU A 93 16.55 22.79 1.23
C LEU A 93 17.78 21.87 1.25
N GLU A 94 17.86 20.93 0.31
CA GLU A 94 18.93 19.94 0.22
C GLU A 94 20.02 20.34 -0.78
N GLN A 95 19.88 21.48 -1.47
CA GLN A 95 20.79 21.98 -2.51
C GLN A 95 20.98 20.99 -3.67
N LEU A 96 19.86 20.35 -4.09
CA LEU A 96 19.79 19.38 -5.17
C LEU A 96 18.86 19.87 -6.29
N GLU A 97 18.91 19.22 -7.45
CA GLU A 97 17.92 19.42 -8.51
C GLU A 97 16.59 18.73 -8.16
N PRO A 98 15.43 19.31 -8.51
CA PRO A 98 14.13 18.71 -8.23
C PRO A 98 14.01 17.25 -8.72
N MET A 99 14.58 16.94 -9.90
CA MET A 99 14.55 15.58 -10.45
C MET A 99 15.44 14.60 -9.68
N GLU A 100 16.48 15.05 -8.99
CA GLU A 100 17.27 14.20 -8.07
C GLU A 100 16.41 13.80 -6.86
N ILE A 101 15.66 14.75 -6.30
CA ILE A 101 14.71 14.51 -5.21
C ILE A 101 13.63 13.51 -5.65
N ALA A 102 12.99 13.77 -6.81
CA ALA A 102 11.95 12.91 -7.34
C ALA A 102 12.46 11.47 -7.57
N GLN A 103 13.64 11.30 -8.18
CA GLN A 103 14.24 9.99 -8.41
C GLN A 103 14.59 9.27 -7.12
N TYR A 104 15.20 9.98 -6.16
CA TYR A 104 15.58 9.41 -4.86
C TYR A 104 14.37 8.85 -4.11
N TYR A 105 13.31 9.65 -3.95
CA TYR A 105 12.12 9.21 -3.21
C TYR A 105 11.25 8.23 -3.99
N THR A 106 11.28 8.25 -5.33
CA THR A 106 10.67 7.19 -6.14
C THR A 106 11.31 5.84 -5.85
N ASN A 107 12.64 5.76 -5.83
CA ASN A 107 13.35 4.51 -5.51
C ASN A 107 13.00 4.03 -4.10
N ARG A 108 13.03 4.93 -3.11
CA ARG A 108 12.65 4.59 -1.72
C ARG A 108 11.19 4.13 -1.59
N TYR A 109 10.30 4.68 -2.41
CA TYR A 109 8.92 4.20 -2.47
C TYR A 109 8.86 2.78 -3.04
N HIS A 110 9.58 2.50 -4.12
CA HIS A 110 9.63 1.15 -4.70
C HIS A 110 10.20 0.13 -3.73
N ASP A 111 11.32 0.44 -3.06
CA ASP A 111 11.94 -0.43 -2.05
C ASP A 111 10.94 -0.78 -0.92
N ALA A 112 10.21 0.22 -0.43
CA ALA A 112 9.20 0.00 0.60
C ALA A 112 8.00 -0.83 0.10
N MET A 113 7.55 -0.63 -1.14
CA MET A 113 6.47 -1.43 -1.74
C MET A 113 6.90 -2.86 -2.00
N GLU A 114 8.13 -3.10 -2.44
CA GLU A 114 8.71 -4.44 -2.59
C GLU A 114 8.79 -5.16 -1.23
N ALA A 115 9.30 -4.47 -0.21
CA ALA A 115 9.35 -5.02 1.15
C ALA A 115 7.95 -5.43 1.65
N LEU A 116 6.91 -4.64 1.37
CA LEU A 116 5.52 -4.94 1.68
C LEU A 116 4.89 -6.01 0.76
N ASN A 117 5.63 -6.57 -0.21
CA ASN A 117 5.14 -7.50 -1.24
C ASN A 117 3.96 -6.97 -2.05
N VAL A 118 3.94 -5.68 -2.32
CA VAL A 118 3.00 -5.06 -3.25
C VAL A 118 3.47 -5.33 -4.68
N LEU A 119 2.59 -5.86 -5.51
CA LEU A 119 2.90 -6.10 -6.92
C LEU A 119 3.08 -4.78 -7.67
N PRO A 120 4.07 -4.68 -8.56
CA PRO A 120 4.22 -3.49 -9.39
C PRO A 120 3.00 -3.29 -10.30
N PRO A 121 2.65 -2.03 -10.64
CA PRO A 121 1.63 -1.76 -11.65
C PRO A 121 2.10 -2.21 -13.03
N SER A 122 1.17 -2.36 -13.97
CA SER A 122 1.49 -2.65 -15.38
C SER A 122 2.21 -1.48 -16.04
N ILE A 123 1.84 -0.25 -15.65
CA ILE A 123 2.39 1.01 -16.16
C ILE A 123 2.48 1.99 -14.99
N GLU A 124 3.64 2.62 -14.82
CA GLU A 124 3.87 3.64 -13.80
C GLU A 124 4.32 4.96 -14.46
N PRO A 125 3.37 5.78 -14.93
CA PRO A 125 3.69 7.03 -15.62
C PRO A 125 4.07 8.12 -14.62
N HIS A 126 5.02 8.97 -15.02
CA HIS A 126 5.40 10.19 -14.32
C HIS A 126 4.63 11.39 -14.87
N ALA A 127 4.23 12.32 -14.01
CA ALA A 127 3.53 13.53 -14.41
C ALA A 127 4.38 14.38 -15.36
N THR A 128 5.69 14.52 -15.10
CA THR A 128 6.65 15.23 -15.97
C THR A 128 6.79 14.61 -17.36
N GLY A 129 6.60 13.31 -17.48
CA GLY A 129 6.62 12.59 -18.76
C GLY A 129 5.34 12.77 -19.60
N HIS A 130 4.34 13.48 -19.08
CA HIS A 130 3.00 13.59 -19.69
C HIS A 130 2.49 15.02 -19.80
N ILE A 131 3.41 16.00 -19.91
CA ILE A 131 3.07 17.42 -20.03
C ILE A 131 2.20 17.67 -21.27
N ILE A 132 2.54 17.07 -22.41
CA ILE A 132 1.81 17.22 -23.66
C ILE A 132 0.35 16.75 -23.54
N GLU A 133 0.13 15.63 -22.86
CA GLU A 133 -1.22 15.09 -22.63
C GLU A 133 -2.02 15.98 -21.69
N GLN A 134 -1.37 16.56 -20.69
CA GLN A 134 -1.99 17.49 -19.75
C GLN A 134 -2.34 18.82 -20.44
N GLU A 135 -1.43 19.40 -21.22
CA GLU A 135 -1.72 20.59 -22.04
C GLU A 135 -2.91 20.37 -22.99
N LYS A 136 -2.94 19.18 -23.64
CA LYS A 136 -4.06 18.83 -24.51
C LYS A 136 -5.38 18.77 -23.76
N LEU A 137 -5.40 18.16 -22.57
CA LEU A 137 -6.59 18.13 -21.71
C LEU A 137 -7.04 19.53 -21.33
N VAL A 138 -6.12 20.40 -20.92
CA VAL A 138 -6.41 21.80 -20.58
C VAL A 138 -6.99 22.55 -21.79
N GLN A 139 -6.43 22.36 -22.98
CA GLN A 139 -6.94 22.98 -24.20
C GLN A 139 -8.35 22.51 -24.54
N GLU A 140 -8.64 21.21 -24.44
CA GLU A 140 -9.98 20.65 -24.65
C GLU A 140 -11.02 21.26 -23.69
N ILE A 141 -10.67 21.45 -22.41
CA ILE A 141 -11.54 22.07 -21.40
C ILE A 141 -11.77 23.56 -21.73
N LEU A 142 -10.72 24.27 -22.19
CA LEU A 142 -10.81 25.66 -22.64
C LEU A 142 -11.74 25.81 -23.88
N ASP A 143 -11.55 24.95 -24.89
CA ASP A 143 -12.33 24.97 -26.11
C ASP A 143 -13.82 24.70 -25.87
N ASN A 144 -14.12 23.81 -24.88
CA ASN A 144 -15.48 23.54 -24.44
C ASN A 144 -16.03 24.64 -23.51
N GLY A 145 -15.19 25.61 -23.16
CA GLY A 145 -15.55 26.81 -22.42
C GLY A 145 -15.75 26.62 -20.92
N TYR A 146 -15.20 25.56 -20.31
CA TYR A 146 -15.22 25.32 -18.85
C TYR A 146 -13.93 25.74 -18.15
N ALA A 147 -13.05 26.45 -18.86
CA ALA A 147 -11.87 27.07 -18.28
C ALA A 147 -11.67 28.51 -18.81
N TYR A 148 -10.81 29.24 -18.12
CA TYR A 148 -10.44 30.62 -18.52
C TYR A 148 -8.99 30.91 -18.20
N GLU A 149 -8.40 31.82 -18.96
CA GLU A 149 -7.05 32.32 -18.68
C GLU A 149 -7.10 33.53 -17.73
N SER A 150 -6.18 33.55 -16.78
CA SER A 150 -5.93 34.69 -15.91
C SER A 150 -4.43 34.80 -15.65
N ASN A 151 -3.84 35.94 -16.08
CA ASN A 151 -2.42 36.26 -15.89
C ASN A 151 -1.45 35.16 -16.41
N GLY A 152 -1.83 34.44 -17.49
CA GLY A 152 -1.04 33.34 -18.08
C GLY A 152 -1.19 32.00 -17.35
N SER A 153 -2.02 31.92 -16.32
CA SER A 153 -2.50 30.67 -15.71
C SER A 153 -3.88 30.30 -16.23
N ILE A 154 -4.19 29.00 -16.25
CA ILE A 154 -5.51 28.50 -16.68
C ILE A 154 -6.23 27.91 -15.48
N TYR A 155 -7.46 28.34 -15.26
CA TYR A 155 -8.30 27.89 -14.16
C TYR A 155 -9.58 27.24 -14.69
N PHE A 156 -10.01 26.17 -14.04
CA PHE A 156 -11.30 25.54 -14.26
C PHE A 156 -12.42 26.42 -13.69
N ASP A 157 -13.47 26.70 -14.48
CA ASP A 157 -14.60 27.55 -14.13
C ASP A 157 -15.71 26.71 -13.49
N ILE A 158 -15.62 26.51 -12.17
CA ILE A 158 -16.60 25.70 -11.40
C ILE A 158 -18.00 26.29 -11.45
N GLU A 159 -18.14 27.64 -11.44
CA GLU A 159 -19.46 28.25 -11.51
C GLU A 159 -20.16 27.91 -12.81
N LYS A 160 -19.43 28.02 -13.94
CA LYS A 160 -19.97 27.67 -15.24
C LYS A 160 -20.28 26.18 -15.36
N TYR A 161 -19.33 25.32 -14.94
CA TYR A 161 -19.54 23.88 -14.94
C TYR A 161 -20.78 23.49 -14.14
N ASN A 162 -21.00 24.08 -12.95
CA ASN A 162 -22.14 23.77 -12.08
C ASN A 162 -23.49 24.25 -12.62
N LYS A 163 -23.51 25.12 -13.65
CA LYS A 163 -24.76 25.48 -14.36
C LYS A 163 -25.22 24.38 -15.31
N ASP A 164 -24.28 23.68 -15.94
CA ASP A 164 -24.56 22.67 -16.96
C ASP A 164 -24.51 21.26 -16.38
N HIS A 165 -23.69 21.05 -15.34
CA HIS A 165 -23.41 19.79 -14.66
C HIS A 165 -23.47 20.00 -13.16
N LYS A 166 -23.40 18.92 -12.39
CA LYS A 166 -23.36 18.99 -10.93
C LYS A 166 -21.92 18.74 -10.43
N TYR A 167 -21.29 19.75 -9.82
CA TYR A 167 -20.05 19.59 -9.07
C TYR A 167 -20.34 19.01 -7.68
N GLY A 168 -19.48 18.13 -7.16
CA GLY A 168 -19.66 17.53 -5.83
C GLY A 168 -20.43 16.21 -5.84
N ILE A 169 -20.54 15.52 -6.97
CA ILE A 169 -21.31 14.26 -7.07
C ILE A 169 -20.63 13.10 -6.34
N LEU A 170 -19.30 13.04 -6.31
CA LEU A 170 -18.53 12.01 -5.64
C LEU A 170 -18.46 12.26 -4.14
N SER A 171 -18.08 13.47 -3.76
CA SER A 171 -17.92 13.88 -2.36
C SER A 171 -19.25 14.09 -1.63
N GLY A 172 -20.32 14.38 -2.36
CA GLY A 172 -21.60 14.76 -1.82
C GLY A 172 -21.62 16.19 -1.23
N ARG A 173 -20.57 16.97 -1.50
CA ARG A 173 -20.50 18.37 -1.06
C ARG A 173 -21.32 19.26 -2.00
N ASN A 174 -21.99 20.23 -1.45
CA ASN A 174 -22.57 21.29 -2.27
C ASN A 174 -21.58 22.44 -2.46
N LEU A 175 -21.78 23.23 -3.50
CA LEU A 175 -20.88 24.31 -3.86
C LEU A 175 -20.73 25.36 -2.74
N GLU A 176 -21.79 25.66 -1.98
CA GLU A 176 -21.74 26.61 -0.86
C GLU A 176 -20.82 26.14 0.26
N ASN A 177 -20.80 24.81 0.54
CA ASN A 177 -19.88 24.25 1.51
C ASN A 177 -18.42 24.34 1.02
N VAL A 178 -18.19 24.11 -0.28
CA VAL A 178 -16.86 24.25 -0.89
C VAL A 178 -16.33 25.69 -0.79
N ILE A 179 -17.19 26.69 -1.00
CA ILE A 179 -16.84 28.11 -0.84
C ILE A 179 -16.47 28.41 0.61
N ASN A 180 -17.26 27.93 1.57
CA ASN A 180 -17.04 28.24 2.98
C ASN A 180 -15.72 27.62 3.51
N GLU A 181 -15.37 26.42 3.06
CA GLU A 181 -14.12 25.75 3.44
C GLU A 181 -12.89 26.35 2.74
N SER A 182 -13.03 26.84 1.49
CA SER A 182 -11.94 27.47 0.74
C SER A 182 -11.61 28.91 1.17
N ARG A 183 -12.43 29.51 2.05
CA ARG A 183 -12.17 30.86 2.60
C ARG A 183 -10.89 30.96 3.43
N GLU A 184 -10.38 29.83 3.91
CA GLU A 184 -9.15 29.77 4.69
C GLU A 184 -7.88 29.59 3.80
N LEU A 185 -8.06 29.31 2.51
CA LEU A 185 -6.96 29.11 1.56
C LEU A 185 -6.74 30.41 0.78
N ALA A 186 -5.54 30.98 0.88
CA ALA A 186 -5.13 32.17 0.14
C ALA A 186 -5.00 31.88 -1.36
N GLY A 187 -5.32 32.86 -2.25
CA GLY A 187 -5.18 32.70 -3.70
C GLY A 187 -6.29 33.32 -4.53
N ILE A 188 -7.05 34.25 -3.94
CA ILE A 188 -8.21 34.86 -4.58
C ILE A 188 -7.84 35.83 -5.73
N GLY A 189 -6.55 36.25 -5.83
CA GLY A 189 -6.15 37.35 -6.72
C GLY A 189 -6.28 37.07 -8.23
N GLU A 190 -6.16 35.81 -8.65
CA GLU A 190 -6.21 35.43 -10.09
C GLU A 190 -7.49 34.68 -10.47
N LYS A 191 -8.24 34.13 -9.50
CA LYS A 191 -9.44 33.35 -9.72
C LYS A 191 -10.69 34.22 -9.86
N LYS A 192 -11.61 33.84 -10.75
CA LYS A 192 -12.95 34.46 -10.81
C LYS A 192 -13.81 34.06 -9.64
N TYR A 193 -13.66 32.80 -9.25
CA TYR A 193 -14.42 32.20 -8.16
C TYR A 193 -13.49 31.41 -7.23
N GLN A 194 -13.74 31.49 -5.96
CA GLN A 194 -12.84 30.92 -4.94
C GLN A 194 -12.63 29.39 -5.08
N ALA A 195 -13.67 28.68 -5.51
CA ALA A 195 -13.66 27.25 -5.69
C ALA A 195 -12.99 26.80 -7.02
N ASP A 196 -12.68 27.73 -7.94
CA ASP A 196 -11.96 27.39 -9.17
C ASP A 196 -10.59 26.80 -8.82
N PHE A 197 -10.12 25.87 -9.64
CA PHE A 197 -8.83 25.20 -9.42
C PHE A 197 -7.93 25.32 -10.66
N ALA A 198 -6.62 25.32 -10.42
CA ALA A 198 -5.65 25.46 -11.49
C ALA A 198 -5.59 24.22 -12.37
N LEU A 199 -5.61 24.44 -13.70
CA LEU A 199 -5.32 23.45 -14.72
C LEU A 199 -3.88 23.60 -15.24
N TRP A 200 -3.42 24.88 -15.39
CA TRP A 200 -2.06 25.25 -15.72
C TRP A 200 -1.65 26.47 -14.91
N LYS A 201 -0.51 26.39 -14.22
CA LYS A 201 0.02 27.54 -13.47
C LYS A 201 1.20 28.14 -14.20
N LYS A 202 1.15 29.46 -14.37
CA LYS A 202 2.31 30.23 -14.83
C LYS A 202 3.42 30.15 -13.79
N ALA A 203 4.59 29.74 -14.19
CA ALA A 203 5.77 29.65 -13.33
C ALA A 203 6.31 31.03 -12.96
N SER A 204 6.77 31.20 -11.71
CA SER A 204 7.60 32.34 -11.34
C SER A 204 8.99 32.23 -11.98
N PRO A 205 9.77 33.32 -12.06
CA PRO A 205 11.14 33.25 -12.59
C PRO A 205 12.04 32.26 -11.85
N GLU A 206 11.77 32.04 -10.57
CA GLU A 206 12.54 31.16 -9.69
C GLU A 206 12.13 29.69 -9.81
N HIS A 207 10.96 29.41 -10.39
CA HIS A 207 10.44 28.05 -10.54
C HIS A 207 11.24 27.28 -11.59
N ILE A 208 11.87 26.18 -11.20
CA ILE A 208 12.79 25.39 -12.03
C ILE A 208 12.00 24.47 -12.96
N MET A 209 11.01 23.75 -12.40
CA MET A 209 10.21 22.73 -13.12
C MET A 209 9.09 23.40 -13.91
N ARG A 210 9.42 23.95 -15.09
CA ARG A 210 8.48 24.64 -15.99
C ARG A 210 8.67 24.24 -17.44
N TRP A 211 7.62 24.24 -18.16
CA TRP A 211 7.56 23.90 -19.59
C TRP A 211 6.91 25.02 -20.40
N PRO A 212 7.31 25.20 -21.63
CA PRO A 212 6.62 26.13 -22.53
C PRO A 212 5.23 25.59 -22.84
N SER A 213 4.23 26.46 -22.80
CA SER A 213 2.87 26.13 -23.21
C SER A 213 2.26 27.24 -24.06
N PRO A 214 1.09 27.04 -24.72
CA PRO A 214 0.40 28.09 -25.45
C PRO A 214 0.05 29.31 -24.61
N TRP A 215 -0.01 29.19 -23.29
CA TRP A 215 -0.46 30.25 -22.38
C TRP A 215 0.69 30.97 -21.68
N SER A 216 1.64 30.21 -21.20
CA SER A 216 2.86 30.72 -20.52
C SER A 216 3.86 29.60 -20.28
N ASP A 217 5.11 29.96 -19.97
CA ASP A 217 6.00 29.00 -19.27
C ASP A 217 5.43 28.71 -17.91
N GLY A 218 5.19 27.40 -17.63
CA GLY A 218 4.48 26.99 -16.43
C GLY A 218 4.50 25.49 -16.20
N PHE A 219 3.57 25.02 -15.40
CA PHE A 219 3.43 23.63 -15.02
C PHE A 219 1.96 23.25 -14.85
N PRO A 220 1.59 21.94 -15.02
CA PRO A 220 0.21 21.51 -14.88
C PRO A 220 -0.25 21.59 -13.42
N GLY A 221 -1.53 21.89 -13.22
CA GLY A 221 -2.18 21.71 -11.91
C GLY A 221 -2.26 20.24 -11.51
N TRP A 222 -2.07 19.97 -10.23
CA TRP A 222 -2.02 18.61 -9.68
C TRP A 222 -3.21 17.72 -10.10
N HIS A 223 -4.39 18.27 -10.26
CA HIS A 223 -5.59 17.51 -10.62
C HIS A 223 -5.65 17.06 -12.09
N CYS A 224 -4.79 17.59 -12.97
CA CYS A 224 -4.79 17.24 -14.39
C CYS A 224 -4.10 15.91 -14.70
N GLU A 225 -3.11 15.53 -13.89
CA GLU A 225 -2.23 14.38 -14.17
C GLU A 225 -2.98 13.06 -14.26
N CYS A 226 -3.81 12.73 -13.25
CA CYS A 226 -4.52 11.44 -13.22
C CYS A 226 -5.57 11.35 -14.33
N THR A 227 -6.26 12.44 -14.65
CA THR A 227 -7.20 12.50 -15.79
C THR A 227 -6.48 12.27 -17.10
N ALA A 228 -5.38 12.99 -17.36
CA ALA A 228 -4.63 12.89 -18.61
C ALA A 228 -3.97 11.51 -18.79
N MET A 229 -3.28 11.00 -17.75
CA MET A 229 -2.59 9.73 -17.80
C MET A 229 -3.56 8.54 -17.79
N GLY A 230 -4.67 8.62 -17.02
CA GLY A 230 -5.73 7.63 -17.04
C GLY A 230 -6.33 7.47 -18.44
N ARG A 231 -6.69 8.59 -19.07
CA ARG A 231 -7.20 8.60 -20.44
C ARG A 231 -6.21 8.08 -21.46
N LYS A 232 -4.93 8.41 -21.33
CA LYS A 232 -3.87 7.93 -22.23
C LYS A 232 -3.71 6.41 -22.21
N TYR A 233 -3.69 5.79 -21.04
CA TYR A 233 -3.34 4.39 -20.89
C TYR A 233 -4.53 3.45 -20.80
N LEU A 234 -5.68 3.93 -20.34
CA LEU A 234 -6.90 3.13 -20.15
C LEU A 234 -8.03 3.50 -21.10
N GLY A 235 -7.92 4.63 -21.81
CA GLY A 235 -8.94 5.12 -22.74
C GLY A 235 -9.88 6.13 -22.10
N SER A 236 -10.88 6.58 -22.89
CA SER A 236 -11.88 7.56 -22.44
C SER A 236 -12.77 7.05 -21.31
N HIS A 237 -12.91 5.72 -21.20
CA HIS A 237 -13.67 5.05 -20.15
C HIS A 237 -12.89 3.84 -19.66
N PHE A 238 -12.83 3.66 -18.34
CA PHE A 238 -12.21 2.50 -17.73
C PHE A 238 -12.93 2.07 -16.44
N ASP A 239 -12.58 0.88 -15.93
CA ASP A 239 -13.41 0.21 -14.95
C ASP A 239 -13.26 0.82 -13.55
N ILE A 240 -12.04 0.92 -13.02
CA ILE A 240 -11.81 1.21 -11.61
C ILE A 240 -10.82 2.37 -11.45
N HIS A 241 -11.20 3.37 -10.65
CA HIS A 241 -10.28 4.38 -10.15
C HIS A 241 -10.27 4.36 -8.63
N GLY A 242 -9.07 4.42 -8.05
CA GLY A 242 -8.91 4.30 -6.61
C GLY A 242 -7.86 5.19 -5.98
N GLY A 243 -8.00 5.36 -4.66
CA GLY A 243 -7.06 6.12 -3.83
C GLY A 243 -7.48 6.15 -2.37
N GLY A 244 -6.83 6.99 -1.56
CA GLY A 244 -7.27 7.30 -0.21
C GLY A 244 -8.55 8.11 -0.19
N MET A 245 -9.33 8.03 0.88
CA MET A 245 -10.56 8.80 1.01
C MET A 245 -10.35 10.32 1.10
N ASP A 246 -9.14 10.75 1.41
CA ASP A 246 -8.69 12.15 1.38
C ASP A 246 -8.66 12.70 -0.06
N LEU A 247 -8.48 11.83 -1.07
CA LEU A 247 -8.53 12.20 -2.47
C LEU A 247 -9.96 12.38 -3.03
N ILE A 248 -10.99 11.91 -2.34
CA ILE A 248 -12.39 12.09 -2.79
C ILE A 248 -12.64 13.56 -3.10
N PHE A 249 -12.15 14.45 -2.24
CA PHE A 249 -12.22 15.88 -2.42
C PHE A 249 -10.91 16.55 -1.94
N PRO A 250 -10.32 17.45 -2.74
CA PRO A 250 -10.83 17.93 -4.05
C PRO A 250 -10.44 17.04 -5.26
N HIS A 251 -9.41 16.19 -5.17
CA HIS A 251 -8.69 15.61 -6.30
C HIS A 251 -9.59 14.84 -7.27
N HIS A 252 -10.25 13.77 -6.82
CA HIS A 252 -11.10 12.93 -7.68
C HIS A 252 -12.38 13.65 -8.14
N GLU A 253 -12.90 14.59 -7.34
CA GLU A 253 -14.01 15.45 -7.78
C GLU A 253 -13.59 16.33 -8.94
N CYS A 254 -12.38 16.91 -8.89
CA CYS A 254 -11.80 17.69 -9.99
C CYS A 254 -11.56 16.82 -11.23
N GLU A 255 -11.13 15.57 -11.07
CA GLU A 255 -10.96 14.65 -12.21
C GLU A 255 -12.29 14.35 -12.92
N ILE A 256 -13.36 14.13 -12.15
CA ILE A 256 -14.71 13.97 -12.73
C ILE A 256 -15.09 15.22 -13.53
N ALA A 257 -14.90 16.39 -12.94
CA ALA A 257 -15.23 17.65 -13.62
C ALA A 257 -14.40 17.84 -14.91
N GLN A 258 -13.11 17.55 -14.88
CA GLN A 258 -12.22 17.61 -16.06
C GLN A 258 -12.63 16.62 -17.15
N ALA A 259 -12.96 15.37 -16.78
CA ALA A 259 -13.42 14.37 -17.73
C ALA A 259 -14.71 14.81 -18.44
N VAL A 260 -15.72 15.23 -17.66
CA VAL A 260 -16.98 15.71 -18.21
C VAL A 260 -16.79 16.97 -19.06
N ALA A 261 -15.98 17.92 -18.60
CA ALA A 261 -15.71 19.16 -19.32
C ALA A 261 -14.93 18.95 -20.63
N SER A 262 -14.03 17.96 -20.70
CA SER A 262 -13.21 17.69 -21.89
C SER A 262 -13.88 16.77 -22.91
N GLN A 263 -14.57 15.70 -22.45
CA GLN A 263 -15.11 14.67 -23.33
C GLN A 263 -16.65 14.49 -23.24
N GLY A 264 -17.32 15.22 -22.37
CA GLY A 264 -18.78 15.21 -22.21
C GLY A 264 -19.34 14.09 -21.32
N ASP A 265 -18.52 13.22 -20.79
CA ASP A 265 -18.93 12.08 -19.95
C ASP A 265 -17.88 11.73 -18.90
N GLN A 266 -18.31 10.97 -17.88
CA GLN A 266 -17.42 10.47 -16.84
C GLN A 266 -16.51 9.37 -17.38
N MET A 267 -15.27 9.37 -16.91
CA MET A 267 -14.23 8.44 -17.33
C MET A 267 -14.29 7.10 -16.59
N VAL A 268 -14.78 7.09 -15.36
CA VAL A 268 -14.63 5.97 -14.41
C VAL A 268 -15.97 5.34 -14.08
N HIS A 269 -16.01 4.00 -14.09
CA HIS A 269 -17.22 3.24 -13.76
C HIS A 269 -17.31 2.98 -12.23
N TYR A 270 -16.22 2.53 -11.58
CA TYR A 270 -16.19 2.27 -10.13
C TYR A 270 -15.15 3.14 -9.44
N TRP A 271 -15.59 3.99 -8.52
CA TRP A 271 -14.73 4.76 -7.64
C TRP A 271 -14.53 4.03 -6.32
N MET A 272 -13.28 3.68 -6.00
CA MET A 272 -12.95 2.94 -4.79
C MET A 272 -12.01 3.74 -3.89
N HIS A 273 -12.34 3.82 -2.59
CA HIS A 273 -11.53 4.56 -1.64
C HIS A 273 -11.27 3.75 -0.37
N ASN A 274 -10.00 3.67 0.02
CA ASN A 274 -9.64 3.15 1.33
C ASN A 274 -9.71 4.25 2.38
N ASN A 275 -10.07 3.86 3.61
CA ASN A 275 -10.13 4.79 4.73
C ASN A 275 -8.73 5.11 5.28
N MET A 276 -8.64 6.10 6.15
CA MET A 276 -7.39 6.61 6.73
C MET A 276 -6.79 5.65 7.76
N ILE A 277 -5.49 5.85 8.03
CA ILE A 277 -4.81 5.31 9.22
C ILE A 277 -4.64 6.46 10.21
N THR A 278 -4.98 6.20 11.47
CA THR A 278 -4.69 7.08 12.60
C THR A 278 -3.54 6.51 13.44
N ILE A 279 -2.94 7.32 14.26
CA ILE A 279 -1.88 6.95 15.20
C ILE A 279 -2.36 7.34 16.60
N ASN A 280 -2.66 6.34 17.44
CA ASN A 280 -3.24 6.54 18.78
C ASN A 280 -4.48 7.45 18.72
N GLY A 281 -5.39 7.19 17.78
CA GLY A 281 -6.64 7.93 17.58
C GLY A 281 -6.49 9.29 16.90
N GLN A 282 -5.27 9.70 16.53
CA GLN A 282 -5.01 11.00 15.90
C GLN A 282 -4.58 10.84 14.42
N LYS A 283 -4.90 11.83 13.60
CA LYS A 283 -4.37 11.91 12.24
C LYS A 283 -2.84 11.97 12.28
N MET A 284 -2.18 11.25 11.38
CA MET A 284 -0.73 11.33 11.23
C MET A 284 -0.35 12.70 10.64
N GLY A 285 0.64 13.37 11.23
CA GLY A 285 1.12 14.66 10.75
C GLY A 285 2.48 15.05 11.32
N LYS A 286 3.31 15.70 10.50
CA LYS A 286 4.64 16.19 10.93
C LYS A 286 4.53 17.18 12.07
N SER A 287 3.54 18.07 12.04
CA SER A 287 3.28 19.07 13.10
C SER A 287 2.85 18.46 14.43
N LEU A 288 2.34 17.22 14.42
CA LEU A 288 1.92 16.50 15.63
C LEU A 288 3.05 15.61 16.22
N GLY A 289 4.22 15.55 15.56
CA GLY A 289 5.33 14.72 16.00
C GLY A 289 5.08 13.20 15.91
N ASN A 290 3.99 12.79 15.26
CA ASN A 290 3.57 11.39 15.12
C ASN A 290 3.73 10.86 13.68
N PHE A 291 4.56 11.53 12.88
CA PHE A 291 4.84 11.11 11.51
C PHE A 291 5.95 10.05 11.52
N ILE A 292 5.64 8.83 11.10
CA ILE A 292 6.55 7.69 11.10
C ILE A 292 6.66 7.15 9.68
N THR A 293 7.87 7.04 9.15
CA THR A 293 8.14 6.45 7.84
C THR A 293 8.09 4.91 7.89
N LEU A 294 7.90 4.25 6.74
CA LEU A 294 7.93 2.78 6.67
C LEU A 294 9.31 2.23 7.07
N GLU A 295 10.40 2.89 6.67
CA GLU A 295 11.75 2.52 7.09
C GLU A 295 11.90 2.55 8.60
N GLN A 296 11.38 3.60 9.26
CA GLN A 296 11.41 3.69 10.72
C GLN A 296 10.62 2.55 11.38
N PHE A 297 9.48 2.14 10.81
CA PHE A 297 8.77 0.96 11.27
C PHE A 297 9.63 -0.30 11.14
N PHE A 298 10.30 -0.48 9.99
CA PHE A 298 11.09 -1.68 9.71
C PHE A 298 12.37 -1.75 10.55
N THR A 299 12.94 -0.61 10.91
CA THR A 299 14.17 -0.53 11.73
C THR A 299 13.91 -0.31 13.21
N GLY A 300 12.73 0.12 13.61
CA GLY A 300 12.40 0.52 14.99
C GLY A 300 13.00 1.88 15.40
N ASN A 301 13.57 2.63 14.47
CA ASN A 301 14.29 3.87 14.77
C ASN A 301 13.36 5.10 14.82
N HIS A 302 12.47 5.13 15.79
CA HIS A 302 11.59 6.27 16.08
C HIS A 302 11.11 6.23 17.54
N ASP A 303 11.07 7.37 18.24
CA ASP A 303 10.74 7.45 19.67
C ASP A 303 9.35 6.90 20.03
N SER A 304 8.40 6.92 19.07
CA SER A 304 7.05 6.37 19.26
C SER A 304 6.96 4.86 19.04
N LEU A 305 8.05 4.20 18.62
CA LEU A 305 8.11 2.76 18.37
C LEU A 305 8.82 2.05 19.52
N GLU A 306 8.22 0.99 20.05
CA GLU A 306 8.85 0.19 21.10
C GLU A 306 9.81 -0.87 20.55
N GLN A 307 9.68 -1.20 19.26
CA GLN A 307 10.52 -2.17 18.55
C GLN A 307 10.43 -1.98 17.04
N ALA A 308 11.29 -2.67 16.30
CA ALA A 308 11.14 -2.87 14.86
C ALA A 308 9.94 -3.78 14.55
N TYR A 309 9.23 -3.47 13.48
CA TYR A 309 8.13 -4.29 12.96
C TYR A 309 8.42 -4.68 11.52
N SER A 310 8.32 -5.95 11.21
CA SER A 310 8.57 -6.43 9.86
C SER A 310 7.57 -5.89 8.84
N PRO A 311 7.96 -5.79 7.54
CA PRO A 311 7.04 -5.40 6.47
C PRO A 311 5.77 -6.26 6.43
N MET A 312 5.88 -7.57 6.67
CA MET A 312 4.72 -8.46 6.68
C MET A 312 3.83 -8.26 7.90
N THR A 313 4.39 -7.85 9.05
CA THR A 313 3.58 -7.42 10.21
C THR A 313 2.73 -6.19 9.86
N ILE A 314 3.31 -5.19 9.19
CA ILE A 314 2.57 -4.00 8.72
C ILE A 314 1.50 -4.40 7.69
N ARG A 315 1.84 -5.25 6.72
CA ARG A 315 0.86 -5.76 5.75
C ARG A 315 -0.29 -6.50 6.44
N PHE A 316 0.02 -7.41 7.34
CA PHE A 316 -0.98 -8.17 8.10
C PHE A 316 -1.88 -7.27 8.96
N PHE A 317 -1.30 -6.27 9.63
CA PHE A 317 -2.04 -5.27 10.39
C PHE A 317 -3.06 -4.52 9.52
N ILE A 318 -2.64 -4.06 8.33
CA ILE A 318 -3.53 -3.37 7.39
C ILE A 318 -4.65 -4.29 6.91
N LEU A 319 -4.35 -5.55 6.59
CA LEU A 319 -5.31 -6.54 6.10
C LEU A 319 -6.27 -7.07 7.19
N SER A 320 -5.93 -6.89 8.47
CA SER A 320 -6.76 -7.30 9.61
C SER A 320 -8.00 -6.40 9.80
N ALA A 321 -8.13 -5.33 9.01
CA ALA A 321 -9.32 -4.48 8.99
C ALA A 321 -9.83 -4.34 7.55
N HIS A 322 -11.14 -4.13 7.39
CA HIS A 322 -11.72 -3.84 6.09
C HIS A 322 -11.13 -2.54 5.51
N TYR A 323 -10.88 -2.48 4.19
CA TYR A 323 -10.21 -1.33 3.57
C TYR A 323 -10.98 -0.01 3.75
N ARG A 324 -12.32 -0.05 3.88
CA ARG A 324 -13.17 1.14 4.15
C ARG A 324 -13.28 1.53 5.62
N SER A 325 -12.73 0.72 6.52
CA SER A 325 -12.71 1.05 7.96
C SER A 325 -11.44 1.82 8.31
N THR A 326 -11.51 2.74 9.27
CA THR A 326 -10.32 3.37 9.85
C THR A 326 -9.48 2.30 10.54
N VAL A 327 -8.17 2.40 10.42
CA VAL A 327 -7.20 1.56 11.13
C VAL A 327 -6.41 2.45 12.07
N ASP A 328 -6.39 2.11 13.34
CA ASP A 328 -5.64 2.87 14.34
C ASP A 328 -4.36 2.14 14.71
N PHE A 329 -3.23 2.78 14.42
CA PHE A 329 -1.93 2.28 14.80
C PHE A 329 -1.68 2.52 16.30
N SER A 330 -1.21 1.47 16.98
CA SER A 330 -0.54 1.51 18.27
C SER A 330 0.51 0.39 18.35
N ASN A 331 1.49 0.51 19.25
CA ASN A 331 2.47 -0.57 19.47
C ASN A 331 1.78 -1.89 19.85
N ASP A 332 0.75 -1.83 20.70
CA ASP A 332 0.00 -3.02 21.11
C ASP A 332 -0.72 -3.67 19.91
N ALA A 333 -1.31 -2.88 19.01
CA ALA A 333 -1.97 -3.40 17.82
C ALA A 333 -0.97 -4.08 16.86
N LEU A 334 0.23 -3.50 16.68
CA LEU A 334 1.27 -4.13 15.86
C LEU A 334 1.86 -5.38 16.52
N LYS A 335 2.08 -5.39 17.83
CA LYS A 335 2.52 -6.60 18.55
C LYS A 335 1.48 -7.71 18.44
N ALA A 336 0.19 -7.37 18.55
CA ALA A 336 -0.87 -8.34 18.34
C ALA A 336 -0.89 -8.87 16.90
N SER A 337 -0.68 -8.00 15.91
CA SER A 337 -0.59 -8.39 14.50
C SER A 337 0.62 -9.27 14.22
N GLN A 338 1.77 -8.98 14.81
CA GLN A 338 2.97 -9.82 14.71
C GLN A 338 2.70 -11.24 15.25
N LYS A 339 2.11 -11.35 16.44
CA LYS A 339 1.75 -12.66 17.02
C LYS A 339 0.72 -13.40 16.17
N GLY A 340 -0.24 -12.67 15.59
CA GLY A 340 -1.23 -13.23 14.67
C GLY A 340 -0.57 -13.80 13.41
N LEU A 341 0.31 -13.02 12.79
CA LEU A 341 1.09 -13.46 11.61
C LEU A 341 1.96 -14.68 11.94
N GLU A 342 2.70 -14.66 13.06
CA GLU A 342 3.51 -15.78 13.50
C GLU A 342 2.66 -17.06 13.71
N ARG A 343 1.48 -16.91 14.32
CA ARG A 343 0.55 -18.03 14.51
C ARG A 343 0.07 -18.60 13.18
N LEU A 344 -0.28 -17.75 12.20
CA LEU A 344 -0.69 -18.19 10.87
C LEU A 344 0.43 -18.93 10.15
N MET A 345 1.65 -18.37 10.16
CA MET A 345 2.82 -18.98 9.53
C MET A 345 3.23 -20.30 10.19
N ASN A 346 3.13 -20.39 11.52
CA ASN A 346 3.36 -21.65 12.23
C ASN A 346 2.32 -22.70 11.84
N GLY A 347 1.03 -22.35 11.77
CA GLY A 347 -0.01 -23.27 11.31
C GLY A 347 0.23 -23.79 9.89
N LEU A 348 0.71 -22.93 8.96
CA LEU A 348 1.11 -23.35 7.61
C LEU A 348 2.31 -24.31 7.62
N ASN A 349 3.32 -24.04 8.42
CA ASN A 349 4.49 -24.94 8.58
C ASN A 349 4.11 -26.28 9.21
N ASP A 350 3.17 -26.29 10.13
CA ASP A 350 2.70 -27.46 10.82
C ASP A 350 1.88 -28.42 9.92
N LEU A 351 1.36 -27.96 8.78
CA LEU A 351 0.65 -28.81 7.80
C LEU A 351 1.46 -30.05 7.40
N GLU A 352 2.79 -29.91 7.23
CA GLU A 352 3.68 -31.01 6.84
C GLU A 352 3.81 -32.09 7.93
N ARG A 353 3.47 -31.73 9.16
CA ARG A 353 3.63 -32.60 10.34
C ARG A 353 2.32 -33.27 10.77
N VAL A 354 1.19 -32.89 10.17
CA VAL A 354 -0.12 -33.42 10.50
C VAL A 354 -0.20 -34.91 10.18
N PRO A 355 -0.52 -35.78 11.17
CA PRO A 355 -0.69 -37.19 10.93
C PRO A 355 -1.95 -37.46 10.10
N VAL A 356 -1.80 -38.27 9.06
CA VAL A 356 -2.88 -38.61 8.14
C VAL A 356 -3.66 -39.81 8.64
N ALA A 357 -4.97 -39.70 8.77
CA ALA A 357 -5.89 -40.77 9.10
C ALA A 357 -6.53 -41.35 7.82
N LYS A 358 -7.19 -42.51 7.96
CA LYS A 358 -7.93 -43.12 6.83
C LYS A 358 -9.14 -42.33 6.43
N GLN A 359 -9.78 -41.65 7.36
CA GLN A 359 -10.97 -40.81 7.17
C GLN A 359 -10.89 -39.61 8.11
N SER A 360 -11.43 -38.50 7.67
CA SER A 360 -11.62 -37.33 8.54
C SER A 360 -12.85 -37.51 9.43
N ASP A 361 -12.80 -36.87 10.58
CA ASP A 361 -14.01 -36.71 11.41
C ASP A 361 -15.03 -35.81 10.66
N ASP A 362 -16.31 -36.05 10.86
CA ASP A 362 -17.39 -35.37 10.15
C ASP A 362 -17.30 -33.83 10.24
N GLN A 363 -16.92 -33.31 11.40
CA GLN A 363 -16.75 -31.87 11.62
C GLN A 363 -15.57 -31.31 10.84
N VAL A 364 -14.43 -32.02 10.81
CA VAL A 364 -13.23 -31.63 10.06
C VAL A 364 -13.54 -31.65 8.56
N LYS A 365 -14.14 -32.72 8.06
CA LYS A 365 -14.53 -32.85 6.66
C LYS A 365 -15.47 -31.73 6.22
N LYS A 366 -16.49 -31.44 7.02
CA LYS A 366 -17.42 -30.34 6.74
C LYS A 366 -16.68 -29.00 6.70
N PHE A 367 -15.85 -28.71 7.69
CA PHE A 367 -15.08 -27.47 7.76
C PHE A 367 -14.19 -27.29 6.51
N VAL A 368 -13.41 -28.30 6.14
CA VAL A 368 -12.50 -28.25 5.00
C VAL A 368 -13.26 -28.01 3.70
N SER A 369 -14.37 -28.75 3.49
CA SER A 369 -15.20 -28.60 2.29
C SER A 369 -15.84 -27.21 2.13
N GLU A 370 -16.12 -26.52 3.23
CA GLU A 370 -16.77 -25.20 3.25
C GLU A 370 -15.73 -24.05 3.24
N LEU A 371 -14.51 -24.26 3.75
CA LEU A 371 -13.51 -23.23 4.01
C LEU A 371 -13.20 -22.39 2.77
N ARG A 372 -12.90 -23.05 1.65
CA ARG A 372 -12.55 -22.35 0.39
C ARG A 372 -13.67 -21.45 -0.09
N GLN A 373 -14.91 -21.95 -0.05
CA GLN A 373 -16.07 -21.16 -0.46
C GLN A 373 -16.32 -19.98 0.48
N ARG A 374 -16.20 -20.17 1.80
CA ARG A 374 -16.30 -19.07 2.79
C ARG A 374 -15.28 -17.97 2.52
N CYS A 375 -14.04 -18.34 2.20
CA CYS A 375 -12.99 -17.37 1.85
C CYS A 375 -13.33 -16.61 0.55
N TYR A 376 -13.82 -17.32 -0.48
CA TYR A 376 -14.28 -16.65 -1.70
C TYR A 376 -15.48 -15.74 -1.46
N ASP A 377 -16.44 -16.16 -0.66
CA ASP A 377 -17.64 -15.34 -0.36
C ASP A 377 -17.23 -14.06 0.36
N ALA A 378 -16.26 -14.12 1.29
CA ALA A 378 -15.70 -12.95 1.95
C ALA A 378 -14.97 -12.02 0.96
N MET A 379 -14.15 -12.55 0.07
CA MET A 379 -13.48 -11.75 -0.95
C MET A 379 -14.46 -11.15 -1.96
N ASN A 380 -15.48 -11.90 -2.34
CA ASN A 380 -16.52 -11.44 -3.26
C ASN A 380 -17.45 -10.39 -2.65
N ASP A 381 -17.52 -10.27 -1.34
CA ASP A 381 -18.28 -9.24 -0.64
C ASP A 381 -17.43 -8.02 -0.29
N ASP A 382 -16.89 -7.34 -1.30
CA ASP A 382 -16.14 -6.10 -1.16
C ASP A 382 -14.80 -6.28 -0.41
N PHE A 383 -14.09 -7.38 -0.73
CA PHE A 383 -12.72 -7.67 -0.26
C PHE A 383 -12.58 -7.72 1.27
N GLN A 384 -13.38 -8.52 1.94
CA GLN A 384 -13.36 -8.68 3.41
C GLN A 384 -12.16 -9.51 3.89
N THR A 385 -10.96 -8.99 3.76
CA THR A 385 -9.69 -9.66 4.11
C THR A 385 -9.64 -10.09 5.57
N GLN A 386 -10.22 -9.31 6.48
CA GLN A 386 -10.29 -9.63 7.91
C GLN A 386 -11.11 -10.90 8.19
N LEU A 387 -12.16 -11.18 7.40
CA LEU A 387 -12.91 -12.44 7.52
C LEU A 387 -12.08 -13.61 6.98
N VAL A 388 -11.39 -13.43 5.85
CA VAL A 388 -10.47 -14.45 5.34
C VAL A 388 -9.43 -14.82 6.39
N ILE A 389 -8.77 -13.83 7.01
CA ILE A 389 -7.80 -14.05 8.09
C ILE A 389 -8.43 -14.83 9.26
N SER A 390 -9.66 -14.48 9.64
CA SER A 390 -10.39 -15.22 10.70
C SER A 390 -10.60 -16.69 10.33
N TYR A 391 -11.00 -16.99 9.09
CA TYR A 391 -11.19 -18.37 8.62
C TYR A 391 -9.88 -19.14 8.52
N LEU A 392 -8.77 -18.47 8.18
CA LEU A 392 -7.45 -19.09 8.21
C LEU A 392 -7.00 -19.42 9.64
N PHE A 393 -7.39 -18.64 10.65
CA PHE A 393 -7.15 -19.01 12.07
C PHE A 393 -8.01 -20.19 12.53
N GLU A 394 -9.25 -20.32 12.03
CA GLU A 394 -10.05 -21.53 12.26
C GLU A 394 -9.35 -22.77 11.64
N ALA A 395 -8.74 -22.63 10.46
CA ALA A 395 -7.94 -23.67 9.84
C ALA A 395 -6.71 -24.04 10.67
N CYS A 396 -5.99 -23.07 11.24
CA CYS A 396 -4.89 -23.34 12.18
C CYS A 396 -5.38 -24.13 13.41
N HIS A 397 -6.60 -23.89 13.89
CA HIS A 397 -7.16 -24.68 14.99
C HIS A 397 -7.37 -26.15 14.59
N VAL A 398 -7.91 -26.42 13.39
CA VAL A 398 -8.07 -27.79 12.87
C VAL A 398 -6.72 -28.50 12.77
N ILE A 399 -5.67 -27.80 12.27
CA ILE A 399 -4.31 -28.34 12.22
C ILE A 399 -3.81 -28.74 13.60
N ASN A 400 -3.95 -27.85 14.60
CA ASN A 400 -3.51 -28.11 15.96
C ASN A 400 -4.24 -29.31 16.59
N THR A 401 -5.57 -29.42 16.41
CA THR A 401 -6.34 -30.57 16.93
C THR A 401 -5.94 -31.89 16.28
N ALA A 402 -5.55 -31.86 15.01
CA ALA A 402 -5.04 -33.04 14.31
C ALA A 402 -3.63 -33.43 14.78
N LEU A 403 -2.75 -32.45 15.05
CA LEU A 403 -1.42 -32.68 15.63
C LEU A 403 -1.51 -33.23 17.04
N ASP A 404 -2.45 -32.77 17.85
CA ASP A 404 -2.71 -33.24 19.23
C ASP A 404 -3.46 -34.57 19.26
N HIS A 405 -3.71 -35.21 18.13
CA HIS A 405 -4.46 -36.45 17.98
C HIS A 405 -5.90 -36.39 18.58
N THR A 406 -6.48 -35.18 18.71
CA THR A 406 -7.84 -34.98 19.17
C THR A 406 -8.87 -34.92 18.04
N ALA A 407 -8.40 -34.82 16.79
CA ALA A 407 -9.21 -34.91 15.58
C ALA A 407 -8.46 -35.70 14.49
N ASN A 408 -9.22 -36.29 13.58
CA ASN A 408 -8.70 -37.06 12.46
C ASN A 408 -8.91 -36.27 11.16
N ILE A 409 -7.89 -36.24 10.29
CA ILE A 409 -7.95 -35.64 8.95
C ILE A 409 -7.41 -36.64 7.90
N SER A 410 -8.12 -36.82 6.81
CA SER A 410 -7.69 -37.66 5.69
C SER A 410 -6.63 -36.96 4.82
N ALA A 411 -5.89 -37.72 4.01
CA ALA A 411 -4.93 -37.15 3.09
C ALA A 411 -5.56 -36.19 2.07
N GLU A 412 -6.79 -36.49 1.61
CA GLU A 412 -7.54 -35.66 0.68
C GLU A 412 -7.94 -34.32 1.30
N ASP A 413 -8.55 -34.37 2.50
CA ASP A 413 -8.99 -33.17 3.21
C ASP A 413 -7.79 -32.32 3.68
N LEU A 414 -6.68 -32.94 4.11
CA LEU A 414 -5.45 -32.22 4.47
C LEU A 414 -4.87 -31.49 3.26
N LYS A 415 -4.87 -32.14 2.09
CA LYS A 415 -4.44 -31.49 0.85
C LYS A 415 -5.32 -30.30 0.48
N GLU A 416 -6.65 -30.45 0.54
CA GLU A 416 -7.56 -29.35 0.25
C GLU A 416 -7.41 -28.19 1.24
N LEU A 417 -7.23 -28.50 2.53
CA LEU A 417 -6.95 -27.53 3.57
C LEU A 417 -5.66 -26.74 3.25
N SER A 418 -4.58 -27.48 2.95
CA SER A 418 -3.28 -26.92 2.59
C SER A 418 -3.38 -26.03 1.35
N ASP A 419 -3.94 -26.53 0.25
CA ASP A 419 -4.11 -25.78 -1.01
C ASP A 419 -4.91 -24.49 -0.78
N THR A 420 -5.94 -24.55 0.07
CA THR A 420 -6.77 -23.37 0.39
C THR A 420 -6.00 -22.35 1.22
N MET A 421 -5.30 -22.80 2.27
CA MET A 421 -4.51 -21.90 3.12
C MET A 421 -3.38 -21.24 2.35
N HIS A 422 -2.66 -21.97 1.48
CA HIS A 422 -1.59 -21.40 0.65
C HIS A 422 -2.14 -20.36 -0.33
N LEU A 423 -3.21 -20.68 -1.05
CA LEU A 423 -3.85 -19.75 -2.00
C LEU A 423 -4.22 -18.43 -1.33
N PHE A 424 -4.96 -18.49 -0.23
CA PHE A 424 -5.44 -17.26 0.39
C PHE A 424 -4.33 -16.52 1.13
N THR A 425 -3.39 -17.20 1.77
CA THR A 425 -2.31 -16.53 2.53
C THR A 425 -1.28 -15.90 1.60
N PHE A 426 -0.74 -16.68 0.66
CA PHE A 426 0.40 -16.22 -0.14
C PHE A 426 0.00 -15.53 -1.44
N ASP A 427 -0.92 -16.13 -2.19
CA ASP A 427 -1.25 -15.60 -3.52
C ASP A 427 -2.19 -14.40 -3.44
N LEU A 428 -3.25 -14.49 -2.60
CA LEU A 428 -4.29 -13.47 -2.54
C LEU A 428 -4.03 -12.40 -1.49
N LEU A 429 -3.73 -12.76 -0.24
CA LEU A 429 -3.35 -11.79 0.79
C LEU A 429 -1.91 -11.29 0.63
N GLY A 430 -1.09 -11.95 -0.20
CA GLY A 430 0.28 -11.57 -0.49
C GLY A 430 1.19 -11.55 0.74
N LEU A 431 0.87 -12.34 1.76
CA LEU A 431 1.75 -12.53 2.91
C LEU A 431 2.95 -13.40 2.49
N LYS A 432 4.06 -13.27 3.21
CA LYS A 432 5.25 -14.07 3.00
C LYS A 432 5.74 -14.61 4.35
N SER A 433 6.35 -15.80 4.34
CA SER A 433 7.12 -16.23 5.49
C SER A 433 8.42 -15.44 5.57
N GLU A 434 8.67 -14.80 6.70
CA GLU A 434 9.89 -14.04 6.95
C GLU A 434 10.98 -14.88 7.64
N LYS A 435 10.63 -16.12 8.03
CA LYS A 435 11.55 -17.08 8.68
C LYS A 435 12.44 -17.81 7.67
N GLY A 436 13.06 -17.16 6.72
CA GLY A 436 13.92 -17.89 5.80
C GLY A 436 15.08 -17.08 5.25
N ALA A 437 14.87 -15.82 4.89
CA ALA A 437 15.87 -15.09 4.12
C ALA A 437 16.92 -14.32 4.97
N ASN A 438 16.59 -13.93 6.20
CA ASN A 438 17.52 -13.20 7.07
C ASN A 438 18.00 -14.01 8.30
N ASN A 439 17.22 -14.98 8.79
CA ASN A 439 17.64 -15.80 9.91
C ASN A 439 18.64 -16.88 9.50
N ASP A 440 18.46 -17.56 8.34
CA ASP A 440 19.37 -18.63 7.92
C ASP A 440 20.78 -18.09 7.64
N ALA A 441 20.89 -16.96 6.92
CA ALA A 441 22.21 -16.33 6.67
C ALA A 441 22.83 -15.75 7.95
N ARG A 442 22.01 -15.23 8.87
CA ARG A 442 22.46 -14.74 10.18
C ARG A 442 22.79 -15.90 11.11
N GLU A 443 21.96 -16.91 11.22
CA GLU A 443 22.22 -18.11 12.03
C GLU A 443 23.43 -18.89 11.48
N GLU A 444 23.58 -18.99 10.17
CA GLU A 444 24.77 -19.55 9.56
C GLU A 444 26.04 -18.71 9.82
N ALA A 445 25.94 -17.38 9.75
CA ALA A 445 27.02 -16.49 10.12
C ALA A 445 27.36 -16.57 11.62
N TYR A 446 26.36 -16.58 12.50
CA TYR A 446 26.55 -16.80 13.93
C TYR A 446 27.15 -18.16 14.22
N GLY A 447 26.67 -19.22 13.57
CA GLY A 447 27.20 -20.56 13.67
C GLY A 447 28.69 -20.59 13.33
N LYS A 448 29.09 -20.01 12.21
CA LYS A 448 30.49 -19.92 11.78
C LYS A 448 31.38 -19.14 12.76
N VAL A 449 30.85 -18.05 13.35
CA VAL A 449 31.58 -17.26 14.37
C VAL A 449 31.74 -18.07 15.67
N VAL A 450 30.69 -18.72 16.15
CA VAL A 450 30.76 -19.57 17.35
C VAL A 450 31.71 -20.74 17.13
N ASP A 451 31.65 -21.41 15.98
CA ASP A 451 32.56 -22.51 15.64
C ASP A 451 34.03 -22.04 15.58
N MET A 452 34.29 -20.82 15.05
CA MET A 452 35.62 -20.23 15.05
C MET A 452 36.13 -19.98 16.50
N VAL A 453 35.28 -19.47 17.39
CA VAL A 453 35.62 -19.22 18.81
C VAL A 453 35.84 -20.55 19.55
N LEU A 454 35.03 -21.58 19.27
CA LEU A 454 35.20 -22.91 19.82
C LEU A 454 36.49 -23.59 19.35
N ASN A 455 36.90 -23.36 18.10
CA ASN A 455 38.19 -23.82 17.57
C ASN A 455 39.38 -23.13 18.27
N LEU A 456 39.28 -21.82 18.59
CA LEU A 456 40.29 -21.14 19.40
C LEU A 456 40.37 -21.72 20.82
N ARG A 457 39.22 -22.03 21.43
CA ARG A 457 39.16 -22.70 22.74
C ARG A 457 39.81 -24.10 22.70
N ALA A 458 39.54 -24.86 21.66
CA ALA A 458 40.13 -26.19 21.46
C ALA A 458 41.66 -26.12 21.31
N LYS A 459 42.17 -25.13 20.60
CA LYS A 459 43.58 -24.85 20.45
C LYS A 459 44.23 -24.49 21.78
N ALA A 460 43.64 -23.57 22.58
CA ALA A 460 44.09 -23.24 23.93
C ALA A 460 44.18 -24.46 24.84
N LYS A 461 43.15 -25.35 24.79
CA LYS A 461 43.19 -26.64 25.50
C LYS A 461 44.35 -27.52 25.06
N ALA A 462 44.60 -27.63 23.74
CA ALA A 462 45.73 -28.42 23.22
C ALA A 462 47.09 -27.88 23.66
N ASP A 463 47.21 -26.59 23.74
CA ASP A 463 48.43 -25.86 24.19
C ASP A 463 48.55 -25.84 25.74
N LYS A 464 47.61 -26.43 26.46
CA LYS A 464 47.49 -26.46 27.94
C LYS A 464 47.32 -25.06 28.57
N ASP A 465 46.85 -24.10 27.78
CA ASP A 465 46.44 -22.77 28.25
C ASP A 465 45.03 -22.80 28.77
N TRP A 466 44.89 -23.29 29.99
CA TRP A 466 43.61 -23.45 30.67
C TRP A 466 42.92 -22.11 30.96
N ALA A 467 43.71 -21.06 31.22
CA ALA A 467 43.18 -19.74 31.52
C ALA A 467 42.42 -19.14 30.32
N THR A 468 43.00 -19.19 29.15
CA THR A 468 42.34 -18.73 27.90
C THR A 468 41.15 -19.61 27.57
N SER A 469 41.24 -20.93 27.74
CA SER A 469 40.14 -21.84 27.47
C SER A 469 38.90 -21.57 28.36
N ASP A 470 39.13 -21.26 29.66
CA ASP A 470 38.04 -20.98 30.62
C ASP A 470 37.46 -19.57 30.33
N GLN A 471 38.29 -18.59 30.05
CA GLN A 471 37.83 -17.24 29.67
C GLN A 471 36.91 -17.28 28.44
N ILE A 472 37.24 -18.07 27.43
CA ILE A 472 36.38 -18.22 26.23
C ILE A 472 35.06 -18.89 26.60
N ARG A 473 35.07 -19.93 27.44
CA ARG A 473 33.83 -20.60 27.89
C ARG A 473 32.91 -19.63 28.62
N ASP A 474 33.47 -18.88 29.55
CA ASP A 474 32.72 -17.96 30.40
C ASP A 474 32.15 -16.79 29.59
N ALA A 475 32.90 -16.27 28.63
CA ALA A 475 32.44 -15.24 27.69
C ALA A 475 31.28 -15.75 26.77
N LEU A 476 31.36 -17.00 26.31
CA LEU A 476 30.26 -17.61 25.55
C LEU A 476 29.01 -17.80 26.41
N ALA A 477 29.18 -18.21 27.69
CA ALA A 477 28.07 -18.36 28.63
C ALA A 477 27.42 -16.99 28.95
N GLU A 478 28.22 -15.94 29.16
CA GLU A 478 27.73 -14.57 29.35
C GLU A 478 26.98 -14.04 28.10
N ALA A 479 27.42 -14.42 26.89
CA ALA A 479 26.72 -14.13 25.64
C ALA A 479 25.47 -15.02 25.38
N GLY A 480 25.10 -15.90 26.34
CA GLY A 480 23.90 -16.73 26.25
C GLY A 480 24.09 -18.09 25.57
N PHE A 481 25.33 -18.50 25.26
CA PHE A 481 25.60 -19.80 24.63
C PHE A 481 25.89 -20.89 25.70
N GLU A 482 25.15 -22.00 25.65
CA GLU A 482 25.47 -23.19 26.40
C GLU A 482 26.38 -24.09 25.56
N VAL A 483 27.62 -24.30 26.03
CA VAL A 483 28.62 -25.14 25.37
C VAL A 483 28.81 -26.44 26.13
N LYS A 484 28.73 -27.60 25.44
CA LYS A 484 28.96 -28.92 25.98
C LYS A 484 30.10 -29.63 25.27
N ASP A 485 31.09 -30.07 26.06
CA ASP A 485 32.14 -30.99 25.58
C ASP A 485 31.57 -32.41 25.52
N THR A 486 31.59 -33.08 24.39
CA THR A 486 31.16 -34.46 24.19
C THR A 486 32.31 -35.32 23.72
N LYS A 487 32.13 -36.65 23.69
CA LYS A 487 33.17 -37.58 23.21
C LYS A 487 33.48 -37.41 21.73
N ASP A 488 32.51 -36.87 20.95
CA ASP A 488 32.57 -36.71 19.52
C ASP A 488 32.90 -35.25 19.11
N GLY A 489 33.15 -34.33 20.08
CA GLY A 489 33.48 -32.95 19.86
C GLY A 489 32.75 -31.98 20.80
N VAL A 490 32.72 -30.70 20.44
CA VAL A 490 32.02 -29.65 21.19
C VAL A 490 30.69 -29.33 20.53
N THR A 491 29.61 -29.34 21.30
CA THR A 491 28.29 -28.89 20.84
C THR A 491 27.86 -27.62 21.57
N TRP A 492 27.06 -26.79 20.93
CA TRP A 492 26.56 -25.58 21.53
C TRP A 492 25.10 -25.30 21.17
N LYS A 493 24.41 -24.54 22.00
CA LYS A 493 23.08 -23.98 21.72
C LYS A 493 22.98 -22.57 22.31
N LEU A 494 22.20 -21.71 21.66
CA LEU A 494 21.82 -20.41 22.20
C LEU A 494 20.62 -20.60 23.15
N ASN A 495 20.76 -20.16 24.40
CA ASN A 495 19.63 -20.13 25.34
C ASN A 495 18.82 -18.86 25.06
N LYS A 496 17.53 -19.03 24.76
CA LYS A 496 16.58 -17.92 24.58
C LYS A 496 16.19 -17.30 25.89
#